data_217e2dad92b3bf2ba3df6e75434f2884
#
_entry.id   217e2dad92b3bf2ba3df6e75434f2884
#
_cell.length_a   1.000
_cell.length_b   1.000
_cell.length_c   1.000
_cell.angle_alpha   90.00
_cell.angle_beta   90.00
_cell.angle_gamma   90.00
#
_symmetry.space_group_name_H-M   'P 1'
#
loop_
_entity.id
_entity.type
_entity.pdbx_description
1 polymer ?
#
loop_
_entity_poly.entity_id
_entity_poly.type
_entity_poly.pdbx_seq_one_letter_code
_entity_poly.pdbx_strand_id
1 'polypeptide(L)'
;ITSDVVSLDKSELSIHCHKRDQFVAILDEKIQTAERLWLDPTQGPQCGRDAVKARGGEALLKRSPVTDLKARKNETELSALRSACLADSAVWVRLLHGLESAVHQETITELAAEERIHQLRTEVDDYTAPSFRTISAADGNASLAHYSAPEDGGARLWSSTLFLLDSGGQFSRGGT
;
A
#
# COMPACT_ATOMS: atom_id res chain seq x y z
N ILE A 1 -0.43 -9.24 -14.06
CA ILE A 1 -1.85 -9.06 -13.66
C ILE A 1 -2.57 -10.28 -14.14
N THR A 2 -2.82 -11.24 -13.27
CA THR A 2 -3.51 -12.49 -13.59
C THR A 2 -4.97 -12.20 -13.93
N SER A 3 -5.43 -12.78 -15.02
CA SER A 3 -6.82 -12.73 -15.50
C SER A 3 -7.78 -13.61 -14.69
N ASP A 4 -7.29 -14.22 -13.62
CA ASP A 4 -8.03 -15.20 -12.86
C ASP A 4 -8.92 -14.52 -11.82
N VAL A 5 -10.19 -14.92 -11.83
CA VAL A 5 -11.16 -14.52 -10.80
C VAL A 5 -10.70 -15.14 -9.49
N VAL A 6 -10.29 -14.30 -8.54
CA VAL A 6 -10.00 -14.77 -7.18
C VAL A 6 -11.27 -15.41 -6.63
N SER A 7 -11.20 -16.69 -6.28
CA SER A 7 -12.30 -17.38 -5.62
C SER A 7 -12.38 -16.86 -4.18
N LEU A 8 -13.21 -15.86 -3.96
CA LEU A 8 -13.62 -15.49 -2.61
C LEU A 8 -14.61 -16.53 -2.09
N ASP A 9 -14.46 -16.96 -0.85
CA ASP A 9 -15.46 -17.79 -0.21
C ASP A 9 -16.78 -17.01 -0.11
N LYS A 10 -17.76 -17.47 -0.89
CA LYS A 10 -19.02 -16.76 -1.16
C LYS A 10 -20.13 -17.08 -0.16
N SER A 11 -19.83 -17.87 0.88
CA SER A 11 -20.87 -18.44 1.74
C SER A 11 -21.59 -17.41 2.63
N GLU A 12 -20.97 -16.27 2.93
CA GLU A 12 -21.54 -15.27 3.85
C GLU A 12 -21.81 -13.90 3.20
N LEU A 13 -21.26 -13.62 2.02
CA LEU A 13 -21.42 -12.32 1.36
C LEU A 13 -21.95 -12.50 -0.06
N SER A 14 -23.02 -11.79 -0.40
CA SER A 14 -23.54 -11.73 -1.78
C SER A 14 -22.60 -10.94 -2.70
N ILE A 15 -21.43 -11.52 -3.00
CA ILE A 15 -20.42 -10.92 -3.87
C ILE A 15 -20.46 -11.54 -5.24
N HIS A 16 -20.67 -10.73 -6.28
CA HIS A 16 -20.60 -11.13 -7.69
C HIS A 16 -19.23 -10.75 -8.25
N CYS A 17 -18.43 -11.76 -8.58
CA CYS A 17 -17.12 -11.57 -9.20
C CYS A 17 -17.24 -11.70 -10.71
N HIS A 18 -16.69 -10.75 -11.44
CA HIS A 18 -16.67 -10.71 -12.90
C HIS A 18 -15.25 -10.53 -13.42
N LYS A 19 -14.96 -11.02 -14.60
CA LYS A 19 -13.69 -10.75 -15.27
C LYS A 19 -13.62 -9.27 -15.65
N ARG A 20 -12.40 -8.72 -15.67
CA ARG A 20 -12.17 -7.30 -15.98
C ARG A 20 -12.64 -6.91 -17.38
N ASP A 21 -12.52 -7.81 -18.35
CA ASP A 21 -12.97 -7.60 -19.73
C ASP A 21 -14.50 -7.50 -19.87
N GLN A 22 -15.24 -8.05 -18.91
CA GLN A 22 -16.70 -7.96 -18.84
C GLN A 22 -17.21 -6.63 -18.27
N PHE A 23 -16.32 -5.78 -17.74
CA PHE A 23 -16.71 -4.55 -17.03
C PHE A 23 -17.62 -3.64 -17.87
N VAL A 24 -17.27 -3.39 -19.14
CA VAL A 24 -18.04 -2.50 -20.02
C VAL A 24 -19.40 -3.11 -20.33
N ALA A 25 -19.49 -4.40 -20.59
CA ALA A 25 -20.76 -5.08 -20.89
C ALA A 25 -21.71 -5.06 -19.67
N ILE A 26 -21.18 -5.30 -18.47
CA ILE A 26 -21.95 -5.24 -17.22
C ILE A 26 -22.40 -3.81 -16.92
N LEU A 27 -21.51 -2.85 -17.12
CA LEU A 27 -21.83 -1.45 -16.96
C LEU A 27 -22.94 -1.03 -17.93
N ASP A 28 -22.84 -1.44 -19.19
CA ASP A 28 -23.84 -1.21 -20.21
C ASP A 28 -25.21 -1.77 -19.85
N GLU A 29 -25.26 -2.99 -19.32
CA GLU A 29 -26.50 -3.59 -18.82
C GLU A 29 -27.14 -2.76 -17.69
N LYS A 30 -26.31 -2.29 -16.75
CA LYS A 30 -26.78 -1.54 -15.58
C LYS A 30 -27.18 -0.08 -15.88
N ILE A 31 -26.59 0.52 -16.91
CA ILE A 31 -26.90 1.92 -17.31
C ILE A 31 -28.15 2.00 -18.19
N GLN A 32 -28.72 0.90 -18.65
CA GLN A 32 -29.86 0.92 -19.62
C GLN A 32 -31.01 1.87 -19.23
N THR A 33 -31.19 2.11 -17.94
CA THR A 33 -32.22 2.96 -17.37
C THR A 33 -31.70 4.15 -16.57
N ALA A 34 -30.39 4.31 -16.46
CA ALA A 34 -29.77 5.37 -15.65
C ALA A 34 -29.55 6.64 -16.49
N GLU A 35 -30.23 7.71 -16.15
CA GLU A 35 -30.01 9.03 -16.75
C GLU A 35 -28.67 9.63 -16.30
N ARG A 36 -28.17 9.25 -15.13
CA ARG A 36 -26.93 9.76 -14.51
C ARG A 36 -26.09 8.64 -13.90
N LEU A 37 -24.79 8.71 -14.13
CA LEU A 37 -23.80 7.86 -13.45
C LEU A 37 -22.82 8.72 -12.67
N TRP A 38 -22.70 8.45 -11.36
CA TRP A 38 -21.71 9.09 -10.52
C TRP A 38 -20.35 8.42 -10.72
N LEU A 39 -19.38 9.19 -11.19
CA LEU A 39 -18.02 8.75 -11.44
C LEU A 39 -17.03 9.66 -10.72
N ASP A 40 -16.05 9.06 -10.06
CA ASP A 40 -14.94 9.81 -9.51
C ASP A 40 -14.03 10.32 -10.65
N PRO A 41 -13.73 11.63 -10.72
CA PRO A 41 -12.92 12.18 -11.80
C PRO A 41 -11.46 11.71 -11.79
N THR A 42 -10.95 11.25 -10.64
CA THR A 42 -9.56 10.86 -10.45
C THR A 42 -9.35 9.34 -10.44
N GLN A 43 -10.37 8.58 -10.04
CA GLN A 43 -10.29 7.12 -9.88
C GLN A 43 -11.22 6.36 -10.83
N GLY A 44 -12.23 7.03 -11.37
CA GLY A 44 -13.19 6.40 -12.28
C GLY A 44 -12.58 6.10 -13.64
N PRO A 45 -12.81 4.88 -14.19
CA PRO A 45 -12.27 4.51 -15.50
C PRO A 45 -12.91 5.33 -16.62
N GLN A 46 -12.11 5.72 -17.62
CA GLN A 46 -12.59 6.50 -18.78
C GLN A 46 -13.69 5.75 -19.55
N CYS A 47 -13.59 4.43 -19.67
CA CYS A 47 -14.62 3.62 -20.34
C CYS A 47 -16.02 3.75 -19.70
N GLY A 48 -16.10 4.04 -18.40
CA GLY A 48 -17.38 4.33 -17.73
C GLY A 48 -18.01 5.64 -18.21
N ARG A 49 -17.22 6.67 -18.44
CA ARG A 49 -17.69 7.94 -19.02
C ARG A 49 -18.15 7.77 -20.45
N ASP A 50 -17.41 7.01 -21.24
CA ASP A 50 -17.70 6.77 -22.64
C ASP A 50 -18.97 5.94 -22.79
N ALA A 51 -19.20 4.93 -21.95
CA ALA A 51 -20.42 4.13 -21.94
C ALA A 51 -21.65 4.96 -21.60
N VAL A 52 -21.59 5.85 -20.62
CA VAL A 52 -22.71 6.76 -20.28
C VAL A 52 -23.03 7.70 -21.43
N LYS A 53 -22.03 8.32 -22.03
CA LYS A 53 -22.18 9.24 -23.16
C LYS A 53 -22.78 8.54 -24.39
N ALA A 54 -22.30 7.33 -24.70
CA ALA A 54 -22.82 6.54 -25.83
C ALA A 54 -24.32 6.26 -25.73
N ARG A 55 -24.88 6.28 -24.53
CA ARG A 55 -26.31 6.08 -24.24
C ARG A 55 -27.10 7.37 -24.03
N GLY A 56 -26.48 8.55 -24.26
CA GLY A 56 -27.10 9.84 -24.05
C GLY A 56 -27.30 10.24 -22.59
N GLY A 57 -26.66 9.51 -21.67
CA GLY A 57 -26.69 9.81 -20.24
C GLY A 57 -25.65 10.85 -19.81
N GLU A 58 -25.74 11.30 -18.59
CA GLU A 58 -24.85 12.28 -17.96
C GLU A 58 -23.88 11.60 -16.96
N ALA A 59 -22.58 11.84 -17.10
CA ALA A 59 -21.60 11.46 -16.10
C ALA A 59 -21.50 12.57 -15.03
N LEU A 60 -21.97 12.29 -13.82
CA LEU A 60 -21.82 13.18 -12.68
C LEU A 60 -20.43 13.01 -12.08
N LEU A 61 -19.53 13.94 -12.35
CA LEU A 61 -18.15 13.88 -11.87
C LEU A 61 -18.03 14.45 -10.46
N LYS A 62 -17.94 13.57 -9.47
CA LYS A 62 -17.76 13.92 -8.05
C LYS A 62 -16.89 12.88 -7.36
N ARG A 63 -16.19 13.29 -6.29
CA ARG A 63 -15.43 12.39 -5.43
C ARG A 63 -16.30 11.21 -4.99
N SER A 64 -15.74 10.00 -5.08
CA SER A 64 -16.45 8.77 -4.71
C SER A 64 -16.87 8.79 -3.24
N PRO A 65 -18.15 8.50 -2.91
CA PRO A 65 -18.57 8.36 -1.52
C PRO A 65 -17.87 7.18 -0.83
N VAL A 66 -17.43 6.18 -1.58
CA VAL A 66 -16.65 5.04 -1.06
C VAL A 66 -15.34 5.52 -0.44
N THR A 67 -14.70 6.53 -1.03
CA THR A 67 -13.46 7.12 -0.47
C THR A 67 -13.70 7.66 0.95
N ASP A 68 -14.79 8.37 1.16
CA ASP A 68 -15.11 8.94 2.47
C ASP A 68 -15.56 7.88 3.48
N LEU A 69 -16.29 6.86 3.03
CA LEU A 69 -16.67 5.71 3.86
C LEU A 69 -15.44 4.90 4.30
N LYS A 70 -14.51 4.62 3.38
CA LYS A 70 -13.26 3.90 3.67
C LYS A 70 -12.29 4.70 4.54
N ALA A 71 -12.35 6.03 4.50
CA ALA A 71 -11.52 6.88 5.35
C ALA A 71 -11.88 6.74 6.83
N ARG A 72 -13.13 6.40 7.15
CA ARG A 72 -13.60 6.15 8.51
C ARG A 72 -13.50 4.67 8.83
N LYS A 73 -12.53 4.33 9.69
CA LYS A 73 -12.31 2.95 10.12
C LYS A 73 -13.31 2.57 11.22
N ASN A 74 -13.84 1.36 11.14
CA ASN A 74 -14.65 0.78 12.21
C ASN A 74 -13.75 0.25 13.37
N GLU A 75 -14.37 -0.21 14.45
CA GLU A 75 -13.61 -0.67 15.63
C GLU A 75 -12.71 -1.88 15.34
N THR A 76 -13.13 -2.78 14.45
CA THR A 76 -12.31 -3.93 14.03
C THR A 76 -11.08 -3.46 13.28
N GLU A 77 -11.23 -2.56 12.31
CA GLU A 77 -10.14 -1.97 11.55
C GLU A 77 -9.19 -1.16 12.45
N LEU A 78 -9.74 -0.38 13.40
CA LEU A 78 -8.94 0.39 14.35
C LEU A 78 -8.13 -0.53 15.27
N SER A 79 -8.73 -1.59 15.77
CA SER A 79 -8.04 -2.58 16.60
C SER A 79 -6.91 -3.26 15.82
N ALA A 80 -7.18 -3.65 14.58
CA ALA A 80 -6.21 -4.26 13.70
C ALA A 80 -5.02 -3.33 13.38
N LEU A 81 -5.29 -2.06 13.05
CA LEU A 81 -4.25 -1.06 12.81
C LEU A 81 -3.39 -0.82 14.06
N ARG A 82 -4.01 -0.69 15.23
CA ARG A 82 -3.27 -0.55 16.50
C ARG A 82 -2.35 -1.72 16.76
N SER A 83 -2.83 -2.94 16.52
CA SER A 83 -2.03 -4.16 16.67
C SER A 83 -0.84 -4.19 15.70
N ALA A 84 -1.07 -3.86 14.43
CA ALA A 84 -0.02 -3.78 13.41
C ALA A 84 1.02 -2.72 13.78
N CYS A 85 0.59 -1.51 14.15
CA CYS A 85 1.49 -0.43 14.58
C CYS A 85 2.31 -0.81 15.81
N LEU A 86 1.73 -1.51 16.79
CA LEU A 86 2.45 -1.95 17.98
C LEU A 86 3.54 -2.99 17.62
N ALA A 87 3.19 -3.97 16.79
CA ALA A 87 4.13 -4.99 16.33
C ALA A 87 5.29 -4.37 15.53
N ASP A 88 4.97 -3.48 14.59
CA ASP A 88 5.98 -2.80 13.78
C ASP A 88 6.83 -1.84 14.61
N SER A 89 6.26 -1.16 15.60
CA SER A 89 7.03 -0.32 16.53
C SER A 89 8.11 -1.10 17.27
N ALA A 90 7.83 -2.34 17.67
CA ALA A 90 8.83 -3.21 18.30
C ALA A 90 9.96 -3.57 17.31
N VAL A 91 9.64 -3.78 16.04
CA VAL A 91 10.64 -3.98 14.98
C VAL A 91 11.53 -2.74 14.84
N TRP A 92 10.93 -1.55 14.80
CA TRP A 92 11.67 -0.28 14.71
C TRP A 92 12.63 -0.07 15.89
N VAL A 93 12.18 -0.32 17.12
CA VAL A 93 13.04 -0.22 18.31
C VAL A 93 14.22 -1.18 18.23
N ARG A 94 14.01 -2.41 17.81
CA ARG A 94 15.07 -3.42 17.62
C ARG A 94 16.05 -3.00 16.53
N LEU A 95 15.56 -2.46 15.40
CA LEU A 95 16.40 -1.95 14.33
C LEU A 95 17.28 -0.81 14.84
N LEU A 96 16.69 0.24 15.43
CA LEU A 96 17.42 1.43 15.87
C LEU A 96 18.49 1.08 16.91
N HIS A 97 18.16 0.20 17.86
CA HIS A 97 19.15 -0.28 18.83
C HIS A 97 20.30 -1.06 18.14
N GLY A 98 19.99 -1.88 17.16
CA GLY A 98 21.00 -2.60 16.38
C GLY A 98 21.88 -1.66 15.56
N LEU A 99 21.29 -0.67 14.89
CA LEU A 99 22.03 0.33 14.12
C LEU A 99 22.95 1.18 14.97
N GLU A 100 22.49 1.64 16.15
CA GLU A 100 23.30 2.41 17.10
C GLU A 100 24.57 1.65 17.49
N SER A 101 24.49 0.35 17.69
CA SER A 101 25.65 -0.48 17.98
C SER A 101 26.52 -0.71 16.75
N ALA A 102 25.91 -1.00 15.61
CA ALA A 102 26.60 -1.40 14.39
C ALA A 102 27.41 -0.26 13.73
N VAL A 103 26.95 0.98 13.81
CA VAL A 103 27.68 2.14 13.23
C VAL A 103 29.04 2.38 13.88
N HIS A 104 29.28 1.85 15.07
CA HIS A 104 30.57 1.92 15.78
C HIS A 104 31.47 0.72 15.57
N GLN A 105 30.90 -0.44 15.24
CA GLN A 105 31.64 -1.71 15.26
C GLN A 105 31.77 -2.34 13.88
N GLU A 106 30.84 -2.08 12.98
CA GLU A 106 30.72 -2.71 11.68
C GLU A 106 30.59 -1.68 10.55
N THR A 107 30.78 -2.17 9.33
CA THR A 107 30.40 -1.41 8.16
C THR A 107 28.93 -1.70 7.85
N ILE A 108 28.06 -0.75 8.12
CA ILE A 108 26.65 -0.83 7.75
C ILE A 108 26.33 0.15 6.63
N THR A 109 25.56 -0.30 5.64
CA THR A 109 25.19 0.47 4.47
C THR A 109 23.68 0.73 4.42
N GLU A 110 23.24 1.60 3.51
CA GLU A 110 21.83 1.85 3.26
C GLU A 110 21.06 0.57 2.96
N LEU A 111 21.58 -0.27 2.06
CA LEU A 111 20.96 -1.56 1.71
C LEU A 111 20.92 -2.52 2.90
N ALA A 112 22.00 -2.60 3.68
CA ALA A 112 22.05 -3.47 4.85
C ALA A 112 21.02 -3.06 5.92
N ALA A 113 20.75 -1.76 6.07
CA ALA A 113 19.71 -1.26 6.98
C ALA A 113 18.29 -1.58 6.44
N GLU A 114 18.06 -1.46 5.12
CA GLU A 114 16.82 -1.88 4.46
C GLU A 114 16.57 -3.39 4.64
N GLU A 115 17.56 -4.23 4.38
CA GLU A 115 17.47 -5.68 4.56
C GLU A 115 17.22 -6.05 6.03
N ARG A 116 17.86 -5.34 6.95
CA ARG A 116 17.72 -5.60 8.37
C ARG A 116 16.31 -5.36 8.89
N ILE A 117 15.66 -4.24 8.51
CA ILE A 117 14.27 -4.00 8.93
C ILE A 117 13.33 -5.04 8.31
N HIS A 118 13.55 -5.41 7.06
CA HIS A 118 12.76 -6.45 6.41
C HIS A 118 12.92 -7.79 7.14
N GLN A 119 14.15 -8.20 7.46
CA GLN A 119 14.42 -9.43 8.23
C GLN A 119 13.73 -9.42 9.60
N LEU A 120 13.81 -8.32 10.34
CA LEU A 120 13.17 -8.21 11.64
C LEU A 120 11.63 -8.32 11.55
N ARG A 121 11.02 -7.83 10.46
CA ARG A 121 9.59 -8.00 10.22
C ARG A 121 9.20 -9.43 9.92
N THR A 122 10.06 -10.21 9.25
CA THR A 122 9.75 -11.63 8.99
C THR A 122 9.70 -12.50 10.25
N GLU A 123 10.19 -11.99 11.38
CA GLU A 123 10.07 -12.65 12.68
C GLU A 123 8.70 -12.39 13.36
N VAL A 124 7.85 -11.54 12.78
CA VAL A 124 6.51 -11.26 13.30
C VAL A 124 5.50 -12.19 12.62
N ASP A 125 4.76 -12.96 13.39
CA ASP A 125 3.92 -14.07 12.91
C ASP A 125 2.92 -13.72 11.83
N ASP A 126 2.35 -12.52 11.87
CA ASP A 126 1.32 -12.09 10.93
C ASP A 126 1.82 -11.11 9.84
N TYR A 127 3.13 -10.92 9.74
CA TYR A 127 3.74 -10.14 8.66
C TYR A 127 3.60 -10.85 7.31
N THR A 128 3.22 -10.11 6.28
CA THR A 128 2.98 -10.67 4.94
C THR A 128 3.92 -10.11 3.87
N ALA A 129 4.17 -8.81 3.87
CA ALA A 129 5.00 -8.16 2.88
C ALA A 129 5.34 -6.71 3.30
N PRO A 130 6.34 -6.06 2.68
CA PRO A 130 6.51 -4.61 2.81
C PRO A 130 5.30 -3.86 2.21
N SER A 131 4.92 -2.74 2.82
CA SER A 131 3.86 -1.87 2.29
C SER A 131 4.28 -1.18 0.99
N PHE A 132 5.56 -0.88 0.89
CA PHE A 132 6.25 -0.30 -0.27
C PHE A 132 7.74 -0.63 -0.17
N ARG A 133 8.49 -0.34 -1.23
CA ARG A 133 9.95 -0.48 -1.16
C ARG A 133 10.51 0.50 -0.14
N THR A 134 11.23 0.01 0.84
CA THR A 134 11.84 0.83 1.88
C THR A 134 12.78 1.88 1.28
N ILE A 135 12.73 3.09 1.78
CA ILE A 135 13.68 4.16 1.48
C ILE A 135 14.67 4.21 2.63
N SER A 136 15.90 3.82 2.37
CA SER A 136 17.01 3.83 3.32
C SER A 136 18.09 4.73 2.75
N ALA A 137 18.24 5.96 3.26
CA ALA A 137 19.00 7.02 2.62
C ALA A 137 19.87 7.80 3.61
N ALA A 138 21.14 7.90 3.30
CA ALA A 138 22.15 8.60 4.09
C ALA A 138 22.47 9.98 3.52
N ASP A 139 22.56 10.99 4.38
CA ASP A 139 23.01 12.35 4.07
C ASP A 139 22.35 12.92 2.79
N GLY A 140 23.12 13.19 1.74
CA GLY A 140 22.62 13.76 0.48
C GLY A 140 21.58 12.90 -0.23
N ASN A 141 21.61 11.58 -0.08
CA ASN A 141 20.63 10.65 -0.67
C ASN A 141 19.23 10.84 -0.06
N ALA A 142 19.16 11.29 1.19
CA ALA A 142 17.90 11.59 1.88
C ALA A 142 17.09 12.73 1.24
N SER A 143 17.71 13.53 0.37
CA SER A 143 17.02 14.59 -0.38
C SER A 143 16.31 14.09 -1.65
N LEU A 144 16.55 12.84 -2.05
CA LEU A 144 16.01 12.26 -3.28
C LEU A 144 14.68 11.57 -2.99
N ALA A 145 13.60 12.10 -3.55
CA ALA A 145 12.29 11.46 -3.47
C ALA A 145 12.33 10.05 -4.11
N HIS A 146 11.73 9.07 -3.45
CA HIS A 146 11.72 7.67 -3.90
C HIS A 146 13.12 7.06 -4.10
N TYR A 147 14.10 7.49 -3.30
CA TYR A 147 15.43 6.90 -3.31
C TYR A 147 15.35 5.37 -3.10
N SER A 148 16.24 4.67 -3.75
CA SER A 148 16.43 3.22 -3.55
C SER A 148 17.90 2.96 -3.39
N ALA A 149 18.28 2.30 -2.32
CA ALA A 149 19.65 1.86 -2.13
C ALA A 149 20.08 0.95 -3.31
N PRO A 150 21.26 1.18 -3.89
CA PRO A 150 21.75 0.37 -4.99
C PRO A 150 22.23 -1.00 -4.52
N GLU A 151 22.33 -1.96 -5.45
CA GLU A 151 22.67 -3.36 -5.16
C GLU A 151 24.09 -3.53 -4.58
N ASP A 152 24.99 -2.59 -4.81
CA ASP A 152 26.33 -2.59 -4.24
C ASP A 152 26.41 -2.16 -2.76
N GLY A 153 25.22 -1.82 -2.19
CA GLY A 153 25.07 -1.45 -0.78
C GLY A 153 24.73 0.01 -0.55
N GLY A 154 25.07 0.90 -1.45
CA GLY A 154 24.89 2.35 -1.28
C GLY A 154 25.86 2.97 -0.27
N ALA A 155 25.48 4.13 0.27
CA ALA A 155 26.30 4.86 1.21
C ALA A 155 26.46 4.12 2.55
N ARG A 156 27.65 4.27 3.16
CA ARG A 156 27.90 3.75 4.50
C ARG A 156 27.29 4.67 5.56
N LEU A 157 26.69 4.09 6.58
CA LEU A 157 26.20 4.80 7.77
C LEU A 157 27.32 4.94 8.80
N TRP A 158 27.47 6.15 9.32
CA TRP A 158 28.41 6.50 10.38
C TRP A 158 27.63 7.08 11.56
N SER A 159 28.25 7.19 12.72
CA SER A 159 27.65 7.83 13.89
C SER A 159 27.24 9.30 13.68
N SER A 160 27.79 9.95 12.66
CA SER A 160 27.48 11.34 12.28
C SER A 160 26.52 11.45 11.07
N THR A 161 26.10 10.32 10.46
CA THR A 161 25.21 10.32 9.29
C THR A 161 23.81 10.81 9.66
N LEU A 162 23.28 11.74 8.88
CA LEU A 162 21.85 12.01 8.88
C LEU A 162 21.16 10.89 8.09
N PHE A 163 20.43 10.05 8.78
CA PHE A 163 19.82 8.86 8.19
C PHE A 163 18.30 8.99 8.10
N LEU A 164 17.77 8.88 6.89
CA LEU A 164 16.34 8.79 6.61
C LEU A 164 15.99 7.33 6.35
N LEU A 165 15.02 6.84 7.10
CA LEU A 165 14.44 5.52 6.85
C LEU A 165 12.91 5.66 6.79
N ASP A 166 12.33 5.34 5.64
CA ASP A 166 10.88 5.29 5.42
C ASP A 166 10.50 3.86 5.02
N SER A 167 9.73 3.21 5.87
CA SER A 167 9.42 1.79 5.71
C SER A 167 8.13 1.42 6.43
N GLY A 168 7.33 0.60 5.77
CA GLY A 168 6.10 0.05 6.34
C GLY A 168 5.94 -1.44 6.07
N GLY A 169 5.11 -2.10 6.85
CA GLY A 169 4.81 -3.52 6.73
C GLY A 169 3.33 -3.79 6.56
N GLN A 170 2.98 -4.79 5.76
CA GLN A 170 1.66 -5.37 5.70
C GLN A 170 1.58 -6.56 6.64
N PHE A 171 0.55 -6.57 7.44
CA PHE A 171 0.22 -7.65 8.37
C PHE A 171 -1.17 -8.20 8.01
N SER A 172 -1.48 -9.43 8.37
CA SER A 172 -2.74 -10.08 7.99
C SER A 172 -4.00 -9.27 8.37
N ARG A 173 -3.89 -8.42 9.37
CA ARG A 173 -5.00 -7.62 9.91
C ARG A 173 -4.90 -6.12 9.64
N GLY A 174 -3.77 -5.62 9.16
CA GLY A 174 -3.57 -4.19 8.91
C GLY A 174 -2.18 -3.90 8.37
N GLY A 175 -1.86 -2.61 8.16
CA GLY A 175 -0.57 -2.19 7.63
C GLY A 175 -0.05 -0.92 8.31
N THR A 176 1.25 -0.71 8.20
CA THR A 176 1.99 0.48 8.66
C THR A 176 2.63 1.20 7.50
#